data_59ba1a07f975a151456f0a7f55baa3de
#
_entry.id   59ba1a07f975a151456f0a7f55baa3de
#
_cell.length_a   1.000
_cell.length_b   1.000
_cell.length_c   1.000
_cell.angle_alpha   90.00
_cell.angle_beta   90.00
_cell.angle_gamma   90.00
#
_symmetry.space_group_name_H-M   'P 1'
#
loop_
_entity.id
_entity.type
_entity.pdbx_description
1 polymer ?
#
loop_
_entity_poly.entity_id
_entity_poly.type
_entity_poly.pdbx_seq_one_letter_code
_entity_poly.pdbx_strand_id
1 'polypeptide(L)'
;AMGWLDVKPIAGDTALISATATSILERWRRAVRKRLPELLNSARKRLDEFGRLAYLNQPDIKEARGGLRDSVLVSALTVSWLADRPHGRYDDEVEALLDVRDCIHLAAGKDANRLLAPYQAQVAAMRGLADPTLPPGEREARSIEDLQTRLACIGRQIAFALDSTASRAEHSLTHERPRFSFFQMLSPRGGGRREAPKFEQVAPGVAKHEQEIVLAPGVEPESDRYLPLRVAAAAAEFELPISPVTLQNLRRCPIRDSVWDDESRQLFVRLLASGPALMRVWEELDFVDIPGRWMPEWLGIRNRPSASAAHRYTIDRHSVEVTSRLARVSAARGERYDDRHYTALLLAGLLHDVGKRPFVTDHAAEGARHAAVIMKRMGFDADIARWVRILVREHLTLSEFATGKNPNDPAVGESLARCMDRDPMLLDMLYDLTRADGSSLGATAGE
;
A
#
# COMPACT_ATOMS: atom_id res chain seq x y z
N ALA A 1 25.38 -15.42 0.98
CA ALA A 1 26.44 -14.41 1.10
C ALA A 1 26.03 -13.21 1.96
N MET A 2 24.81 -12.67 1.81
CA MET A 2 24.37 -11.48 2.59
C MET A 2 24.23 -11.76 4.09
N GLY A 3 23.86 -12.97 4.52
CA GLY A 3 23.80 -13.33 5.94
C GLY A 3 25.14 -13.16 6.70
N TRP A 4 26.25 -13.10 5.98
CA TRP A 4 27.56 -12.81 6.61
C TRP A 4 27.74 -11.32 7.00
N LEU A 5 26.85 -10.44 6.57
CA LEU A 5 26.90 -9.02 6.95
C LEU A 5 26.39 -8.77 8.37
N ASP A 6 25.71 -9.73 8.96
CA ASP A 6 25.18 -9.67 10.33
C ASP A 6 25.90 -10.66 11.28
N VAL A 7 27.21 -10.84 11.06
CA VAL A 7 28.05 -11.67 11.92
C VAL A 7 28.21 -11.02 13.28
N LYS A 8 27.81 -11.76 14.33
CA LYS A 8 27.92 -11.36 15.73
C LYS A 8 28.63 -12.44 16.55
N PRO A 9 29.47 -12.09 17.51
CA PRO A 9 30.07 -13.07 18.41
C PRO A 9 28.99 -13.65 19.35
N ILE A 10 28.91 -14.97 19.42
CA ILE A 10 28.05 -15.69 20.36
C ILE A 10 28.88 -16.25 21.50
N ALA A 11 30.05 -16.81 21.19
CA ALA A 11 30.99 -17.39 22.16
C ALA A 11 32.39 -17.44 21.56
N GLY A 12 33.42 -17.60 22.38
CA GLY A 12 34.82 -17.74 22.00
C GLY A 12 35.52 -16.41 21.82
N ASP A 13 36.44 -16.32 20.83
CA ASP A 13 37.25 -15.11 20.57
C ASP A 13 36.44 -14.05 19.87
N THR A 14 35.95 -13.08 20.66
CA THR A 14 35.17 -11.95 20.16
C THR A 14 35.97 -11.01 19.26
N ALA A 15 37.30 -10.90 19.47
CA ALA A 15 38.17 -10.02 18.67
C ALA A 15 38.31 -10.57 17.23
N LEU A 16 38.48 -11.89 17.07
CA LEU A 16 38.53 -12.56 15.78
C LEU A 16 37.24 -12.36 14.98
N ILE A 17 36.09 -12.54 15.64
CA ILE A 17 34.79 -12.37 14.99
C ILE A 17 34.58 -10.92 14.58
N SER A 18 34.92 -9.94 15.44
CA SER A 18 34.78 -8.52 15.13
C SER A 18 35.68 -8.08 13.97
N ALA A 19 36.92 -8.55 13.92
CA ALA A 19 37.85 -8.29 12.81
C ALA A 19 37.34 -8.89 11.50
N THR A 20 36.78 -10.11 11.56
CA THR A 20 36.18 -10.79 10.40
C THR A 20 34.93 -10.02 9.90
N ALA A 21 34.04 -9.60 10.78
CA ALA A 21 32.85 -8.82 10.46
C ALA A 21 33.25 -7.50 9.74
N THR A 22 34.26 -6.80 10.28
CA THR A 22 34.78 -5.57 9.65
C THR A 22 35.32 -5.82 8.25
N SER A 23 36.13 -6.87 8.05
CA SER A 23 36.68 -7.24 6.74
C SER A 23 35.56 -7.60 5.73
N ILE A 24 34.55 -8.33 6.16
CA ILE A 24 33.39 -8.67 5.30
C ILE A 24 32.63 -7.40 4.88
N LEU A 25 32.39 -6.49 5.82
CA LEU A 25 31.69 -5.23 5.56
C LEU A 25 32.45 -4.33 4.58
N GLU A 26 33.78 -4.21 4.72
CA GLU A 26 34.59 -3.47 3.78
C GLU A 26 34.60 -4.08 2.36
N ARG A 27 34.68 -5.40 2.26
CA ARG A 27 34.58 -6.10 0.97
C ARG A 27 33.20 -5.87 0.34
N TRP A 28 32.14 -5.90 1.14
CA TRP A 28 30.78 -5.63 0.69
C TRP A 28 30.66 -4.20 0.14
N ARG A 29 31.11 -3.19 0.85
CA ARG A 29 31.09 -1.79 0.43
C ARG A 29 31.82 -1.56 -0.91
N ARG A 30 32.89 -2.29 -1.16
CA ARG A 30 33.60 -2.25 -2.44
C ARG A 30 32.87 -2.96 -3.57
N ALA A 31 32.16 -4.03 -3.26
CA ALA A 31 31.54 -4.91 -4.27
C ALA A 31 30.09 -4.53 -4.60
N VAL A 32 29.36 -3.88 -3.67
CA VAL A 32 27.91 -3.66 -3.76
C VAL A 32 27.50 -2.91 -5.02
N ARG A 33 28.24 -1.88 -5.43
CA ARG A 33 27.94 -1.10 -6.64
C ARG A 33 27.81 -1.98 -7.88
N LYS A 34 28.71 -2.93 -8.04
CA LYS A 34 28.70 -3.88 -9.17
C LYS A 34 27.62 -4.95 -9.02
N ARG A 35 27.26 -5.30 -7.78
CA ARG A 35 26.32 -6.40 -7.49
C ARG A 35 24.88 -5.97 -7.30
N LEU A 36 24.60 -4.68 -7.20
CA LEU A 36 23.26 -4.16 -6.95
C LEU A 36 22.22 -4.67 -7.97
N PRO A 37 22.46 -4.62 -9.30
CA PRO A 37 21.48 -5.11 -10.27
C PRO A 37 21.16 -6.61 -10.10
N GLU A 38 22.16 -7.44 -9.80
CA GLU A 38 21.98 -8.87 -9.53
C GLU A 38 21.12 -9.12 -8.29
N LEU A 39 21.35 -8.36 -7.23
CA LEU A 39 20.59 -8.46 -5.98
C LEU A 39 19.13 -8.09 -6.16
N LEU A 40 18.86 -6.96 -6.84
CA LEU A 40 17.50 -6.51 -7.10
C LEU A 40 16.76 -7.45 -8.06
N ASN A 41 17.45 -8.01 -9.05
CA ASN A 41 16.88 -9.03 -9.92
C ASN A 41 16.54 -10.31 -9.15
N SER A 42 17.40 -10.73 -8.22
CA SER A 42 17.09 -11.85 -7.32
C SER A 42 15.87 -11.59 -6.45
N ALA A 43 15.69 -10.35 -5.95
CA ALA A 43 14.49 -9.97 -5.20
C ALA A 43 13.21 -9.99 -6.06
N ARG A 44 13.30 -9.57 -7.35
CA ARG A 44 12.19 -9.67 -8.31
C ARG A 44 11.80 -11.12 -8.59
N LYS A 45 12.78 -12.00 -8.84
CA LYS A 45 12.51 -13.44 -9.05
C LYS A 45 11.82 -14.08 -7.86
N ARG A 46 12.22 -13.72 -6.63
CA ARG A 46 11.51 -14.21 -5.42
C ARG A 46 10.07 -13.71 -5.35
N LEU A 47 9.81 -12.46 -5.75
CA LEU A 47 8.45 -11.94 -5.81
C LEU A 47 7.57 -12.77 -6.76
N ASP A 48 8.11 -13.15 -7.94
CA ASP A 48 7.39 -13.96 -8.93
C ASP A 48 7.12 -15.38 -8.40
N GLU A 49 8.06 -15.97 -7.65
CA GLU A 49 7.97 -17.34 -7.13
C GLU A 49 7.13 -17.45 -5.86
N PHE A 50 7.33 -16.54 -4.88
CA PHE A 50 6.73 -16.64 -3.54
C PHE A 50 5.60 -15.64 -3.30
N GLY A 51 5.34 -14.72 -4.22
CA GLY A 51 4.32 -13.69 -4.08
C GLY A 51 4.65 -12.63 -3.01
N ARG A 52 3.61 -11.93 -2.53
CA ARG A 52 3.72 -10.88 -1.50
C ARG A 52 3.16 -11.36 -0.18
N LEU A 53 3.94 -11.26 0.89
CA LEU A 53 3.55 -11.63 2.25
C LEU A 53 2.22 -10.98 2.65
N ALA A 54 2.05 -9.71 2.32
CA ALA A 54 0.87 -8.93 2.66
C ALA A 54 -0.46 -9.46 2.07
N TYR A 55 -0.42 -10.34 1.06
CA TYR A 55 -1.63 -10.76 0.34
C TYR A 55 -1.86 -12.27 0.36
N LEU A 56 -1.00 -13.04 1.02
CA LEU A 56 -1.09 -14.48 1.03
C LEU A 56 -1.73 -15.00 2.33
N ASN A 57 -2.71 -15.88 2.20
CA ASN A 57 -3.33 -16.55 3.37
C ASN A 57 -2.38 -17.53 4.07
N GLN A 58 -1.40 -18.07 3.36
CA GLN A 58 -0.39 -19.00 3.87
C GLN A 58 1.01 -18.59 3.38
N PRO A 59 1.51 -17.41 3.79
CA PRO A 59 2.75 -16.87 3.28
C PRO A 59 3.97 -17.67 3.72
N ASP A 60 5.00 -17.71 2.88
CA ASP A 60 6.37 -17.93 3.32
C ASP A 60 6.91 -16.61 3.88
N ILE A 61 7.01 -16.51 5.21
CA ILE A 61 7.40 -15.26 5.90
C ILE A 61 8.88 -14.90 5.70
N LYS A 62 9.66 -15.79 5.11
CA LYS A 62 11.07 -15.58 4.81
C LYS A 62 11.29 -15.15 3.38
N GLU A 63 10.74 -15.88 2.41
CA GLU A 63 11.05 -15.72 0.99
C GLU A 63 10.08 -14.77 0.27
N ALA A 64 8.81 -14.64 0.72
CA ALA A 64 7.84 -13.74 0.09
C ALA A 64 8.29 -12.27 0.16
N ARG A 65 7.84 -11.47 -0.81
CA ARG A 65 8.09 -10.02 -0.83
C ARG A 65 7.54 -9.36 0.44
N GLY A 66 8.39 -8.62 1.16
CA GLY A 66 8.10 -8.08 2.48
C GLY A 66 8.42 -9.04 3.61
N GLY A 67 9.10 -10.17 3.33
CA GLY A 67 9.57 -11.13 4.32
C GLY A 67 11.00 -10.88 4.81
N LEU A 68 11.51 -11.81 5.61
CA LEU A 68 12.82 -11.68 6.27
C LEU A 68 14.00 -11.58 5.27
N ARG A 69 13.90 -12.14 4.06
CA ARG A 69 14.94 -11.97 3.04
C ARG A 69 15.04 -10.52 2.56
N ASP A 70 13.91 -9.85 2.48
CA ASP A 70 13.87 -8.45 2.07
C ASP A 70 14.44 -7.54 3.17
N SER A 71 14.17 -7.85 4.46
CA SER A 71 14.80 -7.10 5.56
C SER A 71 16.32 -7.25 5.58
N VAL A 72 16.85 -8.44 5.27
CA VAL A 72 18.30 -8.66 5.11
C VAL A 72 18.86 -7.83 3.95
N LEU A 73 18.12 -7.70 2.84
CA LEU A 73 18.54 -6.90 1.70
C LEU A 73 18.53 -5.38 2.03
N VAL A 74 17.51 -4.89 2.73
CA VAL A 74 17.47 -3.50 3.25
C VAL A 74 18.67 -3.22 4.12
N SER A 75 18.97 -4.10 5.07
CA SER A 75 20.14 -3.98 5.96
C SER A 75 21.45 -3.98 5.17
N ALA A 76 21.60 -4.86 4.18
CA ALA A 76 22.77 -4.93 3.33
C ALA A 76 22.99 -3.65 2.51
N LEU A 77 21.92 -3.03 2.00
CA LEU A 77 21.98 -1.76 1.28
C LEU A 77 22.33 -0.60 2.22
N THR A 78 21.77 -0.56 3.41
CA THR A 78 22.04 0.49 4.41
C THR A 78 23.50 0.46 4.85
N VAL A 79 24.05 -0.71 5.24
CA VAL A 79 25.44 -0.81 5.70
C VAL A 79 26.47 -0.58 4.56
N SER A 80 26.02 -0.59 3.31
CA SER A 80 26.85 -0.28 2.15
C SER A 80 27.09 1.22 1.94
N TRP A 81 26.33 2.08 2.62
CA TRP A 81 26.30 3.53 2.46
C TRP A 81 25.80 4.01 1.10
N LEU A 82 25.15 3.17 0.33
CA LEU A 82 24.50 3.58 -0.93
C LEU A 82 23.20 4.33 -0.68
N ALA A 83 22.44 3.88 0.32
CA ALA A 83 21.16 4.47 0.69
C ALA A 83 20.84 4.21 2.16
N ASP A 84 20.16 5.17 2.79
CA ASP A 84 19.57 4.97 4.11
C ASP A 84 18.21 4.28 3.98
N ARG A 85 17.86 3.46 4.95
CA ARG A 85 16.50 2.90 5.07
C ARG A 85 15.53 3.94 5.64
N PRO A 86 14.21 3.78 5.42
CA PRO A 86 13.23 4.63 6.08
C PRO A 86 13.33 4.55 7.61
N HIS A 87 13.18 5.70 8.27
CA HIS A 87 13.11 5.77 9.73
C HIS A 87 11.71 5.37 10.22
N GLY A 88 11.59 5.03 11.51
CA GLY A 88 10.33 4.70 12.15
C GLY A 88 10.30 3.27 12.67
N ARG A 89 9.13 2.63 12.58
CA ARG A 89 8.88 1.30 13.19
C ARG A 89 9.45 0.10 12.43
N TYR A 90 10.32 0.32 11.45
CA TYR A 90 10.85 -0.76 10.62
C TYR A 90 11.52 -1.88 11.42
N ASP A 91 12.35 -1.52 12.41
CA ASP A 91 13.05 -2.51 13.24
C ASP A 91 12.07 -3.31 14.08
N ASP A 92 11.07 -2.65 14.68
CA ASP A 92 10.00 -3.29 15.45
C ASP A 92 9.21 -4.30 14.58
N GLU A 93 8.99 -3.96 13.30
CA GLU A 93 8.26 -4.84 12.37
C GLU A 93 9.10 -6.07 11.97
N VAL A 94 10.40 -5.90 11.79
CA VAL A 94 11.31 -7.03 11.52
C VAL A 94 11.39 -7.95 12.74
N GLU A 95 11.49 -7.41 13.94
CA GLU A 95 11.48 -8.17 15.19
C GLU A 95 10.16 -8.92 15.37
N ALA A 96 9.01 -8.25 15.13
CA ALA A 96 7.71 -8.90 15.19
C ALA A 96 7.58 -10.07 14.20
N LEU A 97 8.20 -9.96 13.01
CA LEU A 97 8.20 -11.04 12.02
C LEU A 97 9.10 -12.21 12.44
N LEU A 98 10.21 -11.94 13.11
CA LEU A 98 11.05 -12.98 13.72
C LEU A 98 10.31 -13.73 14.82
N ASP A 99 9.59 -13.02 15.68
CA ASP A 99 8.75 -13.63 16.72
C ASP A 99 7.68 -14.56 16.11
N VAL A 100 7.01 -14.12 15.01
CA VAL A 100 6.06 -14.99 14.32
C VAL A 100 6.74 -16.23 13.76
N ARG A 101 7.98 -16.11 13.25
CA ARG A 101 8.76 -17.26 12.78
C ARG A 101 9.02 -18.26 13.89
N ASP A 102 9.42 -17.77 15.06
CA ASP A 102 9.67 -18.63 16.21
C ASP A 102 8.38 -19.36 16.65
N CYS A 103 7.25 -18.68 16.65
CA CYS A 103 5.95 -19.31 16.89
C CYS A 103 5.60 -20.37 15.83
N ILE A 104 5.94 -20.16 14.54
CA ILE A 104 5.75 -21.17 13.50
C ILE A 104 6.63 -22.39 13.75
N HIS A 105 7.92 -22.21 14.14
CA HIS A 105 8.81 -23.31 14.48
C HIS A 105 8.28 -24.14 15.64
N LEU A 106 7.76 -23.48 16.70
CA LEU A 106 7.16 -24.14 17.84
C LEU A 106 5.88 -24.91 17.46
N ALA A 107 5.00 -24.30 16.65
CA ALA A 107 3.76 -24.93 16.21
C ALA A 107 4.00 -26.11 15.26
N ALA A 108 5.03 -26.01 14.39
CA ALA A 108 5.38 -27.04 13.44
C ALA A 108 6.30 -28.15 14.01
N GLY A 109 6.93 -27.89 15.16
CA GLY A 109 7.93 -28.79 15.76
C GLY A 109 9.20 -28.97 14.92
N LYS A 110 9.47 -28.06 13.97
CA LYS A 110 10.64 -28.10 13.06
C LYS A 110 10.92 -26.71 12.46
N ASP A 111 12.08 -26.56 11.81
CA ASP A 111 12.37 -25.37 11.00
C ASP A 111 11.36 -25.25 9.85
N ALA A 112 10.49 -24.25 9.95
CA ALA A 112 9.45 -23.95 8.98
C ALA A 112 9.30 -22.43 8.81
N ASN A 113 9.14 -21.96 7.56
CA ASN A 113 8.98 -20.54 7.28
C ASN A 113 7.60 -20.22 6.68
N ARG A 114 6.80 -21.25 6.38
CA ARG A 114 5.46 -21.08 5.81
C ARG A 114 4.39 -21.21 6.88
N LEU A 115 3.56 -20.17 7.00
CA LEU A 115 2.43 -20.16 7.92
C LEU A 115 1.26 -20.95 7.32
N LEU A 116 1.26 -22.27 7.51
CA LEU A 116 0.19 -23.14 7.01
C LEU A 116 -1.08 -22.99 7.86
N ALA A 117 -2.24 -23.23 7.25
CA ALA A 117 -3.54 -23.12 7.92
C ALA A 117 -3.62 -23.86 9.28
N PRO A 118 -3.12 -25.10 9.44
CA PRO A 118 -3.16 -25.80 10.72
C PRO A 118 -2.41 -25.11 11.87
N TYR A 119 -1.46 -24.23 11.57
CA TYR A 119 -0.65 -23.56 12.60
C TYR A 119 -1.20 -22.17 12.97
N GLN A 120 -2.08 -21.57 12.14
CA GLN A 120 -2.49 -20.18 12.28
C GLN A 120 -3.12 -19.88 13.64
N ALA A 121 -4.06 -20.69 14.09
CA ALA A 121 -4.72 -20.50 15.38
C ALA A 121 -3.73 -20.58 16.56
N GLN A 122 -2.81 -21.55 16.52
CA GLN A 122 -1.80 -21.70 17.56
C GLN A 122 -0.79 -20.55 17.56
N VAL A 123 -0.32 -20.12 16.40
CA VAL A 123 0.57 -18.97 16.25
C VAL A 123 -0.12 -17.69 16.73
N ALA A 124 -1.39 -17.47 16.36
CA ALA A 124 -2.16 -16.32 16.81
C ALA A 124 -2.31 -16.29 18.35
N ALA A 125 -2.58 -17.44 18.97
CA ALA A 125 -2.67 -17.57 20.43
C ALA A 125 -1.32 -17.27 21.11
N MET A 126 -0.21 -17.80 20.59
CA MET A 126 1.15 -17.52 21.10
C MET A 126 1.53 -16.04 20.97
N ARG A 127 0.98 -15.34 19.98
CA ARG A 127 1.15 -13.89 19.78
C ARG A 127 0.20 -13.04 20.63
N GLY A 128 -0.63 -13.66 21.48
CA GLY A 128 -1.58 -12.94 22.35
C GLY A 128 -2.77 -12.32 21.63
N LEU A 129 -3.11 -12.81 20.42
CA LEU A 129 -4.22 -12.27 19.60
C LEU A 129 -5.58 -12.92 19.92
N ALA A 130 -5.60 -13.94 20.78
CA ALA A 130 -6.84 -14.61 21.15
C ALA A 130 -7.62 -13.80 22.20
N ASP A 131 -8.78 -13.24 21.82
CA ASP A 131 -9.65 -12.52 22.74
C ASP A 131 -10.44 -13.51 23.61
N PRO A 132 -10.17 -13.59 24.94
CA PRO A 132 -10.83 -14.54 25.82
C PRO A 132 -12.31 -14.25 26.04
N THR A 133 -12.81 -13.07 25.66
CA THR A 133 -14.22 -12.68 25.86
C THR A 133 -15.13 -13.25 24.77
N LEU A 134 -14.56 -13.68 23.64
CA LEU A 134 -15.32 -14.25 22.53
C LEU A 134 -15.61 -15.76 22.72
N PRO A 135 -16.71 -16.28 22.16
CA PRO A 135 -16.96 -17.72 22.07
C PRO A 135 -15.83 -18.46 21.36
N PRO A 136 -15.52 -19.74 21.67
CA PRO A 136 -14.35 -20.44 21.15
C PRO A 136 -14.17 -20.40 19.62
N GLY A 137 -15.20 -20.66 18.83
CA GLY A 137 -15.12 -20.66 17.37
C GLY A 137 -14.91 -19.26 16.79
N GLU A 138 -15.58 -18.25 17.33
CA GLU A 138 -15.40 -16.85 16.93
C GLU A 138 -14.03 -16.32 17.35
N ARG A 139 -13.55 -16.70 18.54
CA ARG A 139 -12.22 -16.38 19.05
C ARG A 139 -11.12 -16.86 18.09
N GLU A 140 -11.22 -18.13 17.67
CA GLU A 140 -10.24 -18.72 16.76
C GLU A 140 -10.24 -18.00 15.40
N ALA A 141 -11.40 -17.84 14.79
CA ALA A 141 -11.52 -17.14 13.49
C ALA A 141 -10.99 -15.72 13.57
N ARG A 142 -11.32 -14.99 14.65
CA ARG A 142 -10.87 -13.61 14.86
C ARG A 142 -9.36 -13.53 15.07
N SER A 143 -8.79 -14.43 15.86
CA SER A 143 -7.35 -14.43 16.13
C SER A 143 -6.53 -14.71 14.86
N ILE A 144 -7.02 -15.59 13.98
CA ILE A 144 -6.42 -15.86 12.67
C ILE A 144 -6.48 -14.62 11.78
N GLU A 145 -7.63 -13.95 11.70
CA GLU A 145 -7.80 -12.72 10.94
C GLU A 145 -6.87 -11.60 11.43
N ASP A 146 -6.76 -11.42 12.74
CA ASP A 146 -5.88 -10.42 13.34
C ASP A 146 -4.40 -10.75 13.10
N LEU A 147 -4.00 -12.02 13.13
CA LEU A 147 -2.65 -12.46 12.74
C LEU A 147 -2.36 -12.14 11.27
N GLN A 148 -3.26 -12.47 10.37
CA GLN A 148 -3.11 -12.19 8.94
C GLN A 148 -3.07 -10.69 8.68
N THR A 149 -3.93 -9.91 9.33
CA THR A 149 -3.92 -8.44 9.27
C THR A 149 -2.58 -7.85 9.74
N ARG A 150 -2.03 -8.39 10.84
CA ARG A 150 -0.73 -7.96 11.36
C ARG A 150 0.40 -8.31 10.41
N LEU A 151 0.40 -9.50 9.83
CA LEU A 151 1.38 -9.93 8.83
C LEU A 151 1.30 -9.10 7.55
N ALA A 152 0.10 -8.75 7.10
CA ALA A 152 -0.09 -7.87 5.95
C ALA A 152 0.52 -6.48 6.21
N CYS A 153 0.31 -5.91 7.41
CA CYS A 153 0.92 -4.65 7.82
C CYS A 153 2.46 -4.74 7.81
N ILE A 154 3.03 -5.75 8.46
CA ILE A 154 4.49 -5.98 8.51
C ILE A 154 5.06 -6.13 7.09
N GLY A 155 4.44 -6.97 6.27
CA GLY A 155 4.88 -7.24 4.90
C GLY A 155 4.89 -5.99 4.03
N ARG A 156 3.88 -5.13 4.14
CA ARG A 156 3.83 -3.83 3.43
C ARG A 156 4.96 -2.92 3.88
N GLN A 157 5.24 -2.83 5.18
CA GLN A 157 6.29 -1.96 5.71
C GLN A 157 7.68 -2.40 5.26
N ILE A 158 7.98 -3.70 5.31
CA ILE A 158 9.27 -4.23 4.85
C ILE A 158 9.41 -4.09 3.33
N ALA A 159 8.35 -4.34 2.56
CA ALA A 159 8.35 -4.16 1.11
C ALA A 159 8.60 -2.69 0.73
N PHE A 160 7.91 -1.75 1.38
CA PHE A 160 8.13 -0.32 1.18
C PHE A 160 9.56 0.09 1.53
N ALA A 161 10.10 -0.41 2.66
CA ALA A 161 11.48 -0.13 3.06
C ALA A 161 12.47 -0.61 1.99
N LEU A 162 12.25 -1.79 1.41
CA LEU A 162 13.11 -2.28 0.33
C LEU A 162 12.97 -1.46 -0.94
N ASP A 163 11.75 -1.13 -1.38
CA ASP A 163 11.52 -0.35 -2.60
C ASP A 163 12.18 1.03 -2.52
N SER A 164 11.97 1.73 -1.40
CA SER A 164 12.55 3.07 -1.20
C SER A 164 14.08 3.05 -1.04
N THR A 165 14.62 2.05 -0.32
CA THR A 165 16.09 1.92 -0.15
C THR A 165 16.76 1.51 -1.46
N ALA A 166 16.14 0.59 -2.23
CA ALA A 166 16.64 0.15 -3.52
C ALA A 166 16.64 1.28 -4.55
N SER A 167 15.55 2.02 -4.66
CA SER A 167 15.44 3.19 -5.56
C SER A 167 16.55 4.21 -5.29
N ARG A 168 16.78 4.56 -4.03
CA ARG A 168 17.87 5.48 -3.66
C ARG A 168 19.26 4.91 -3.93
N ALA A 169 19.46 3.60 -3.71
CA ALA A 169 20.72 2.96 -4.01
C ALA A 169 21.01 2.97 -5.53
N GLU A 170 20.01 2.67 -6.36
CA GLU A 170 20.13 2.78 -7.83
C GLU A 170 20.41 4.21 -8.25
N HIS A 171 19.69 5.19 -7.68
CA HIS A 171 19.90 6.61 -7.97
C HIS A 171 21.31 7.08 -7.59
N SER A 172 21.85 6.65 -6.45
CA SER A 172 23.21 6.99 -6.02
C SER A 172 24.30 6.44 -6.94
N LEU A 173 23.97 5.41 -7.76
CA LEU A 173 24.90 4.86 -8.76
C LEU A 173 24.85 5.61 -10.09
N THR A 174 23.70 6.11 -10.47
CA THR A 174 23.52 6.84 -11.75
C THR A 174 24.07 8.27 -11.68
N HIS A 175 24.06 8.86 -10.50
CA HIS A 175 24.64 10.18 -10.26
C HIS A 175 26.06 10.01 -9.70
N GLU A 176 27.04 9.78 -10.57
CA GLU A 176 28.45 9.86 -10.17
C GLU A 176 28.68 11.25 -9.56
N ARG A 177 28.89 11.30 -8.23
CA ARG A 177 29.49 12.50 -7.63
C ARG A 177 30.78 12.73 -8.37
N PRO A 178 31.04 13.93 -8.94
CA PRO A 178 32.31 14.21 -9.56
C PRO A 178 33.40 13.82 -8.54
N ARG A 179 34.30 12.91 -8.93
CA ARG A 179 35.43 12.52 -8.12
C ARG A 179 36.17 13.84 -7.81
N PHE A 180 36.13 14.29 -6.58
CA PHE A 180 36.98 15.39 -6.15
C PHE A 180 38.41 14.95 -6.39
N SER A 181 39.01 15.47 -7.47
CA SER A 181 40.43 15.33 -7.71
C SER A 181 41.10 16.11 -6.61
N PHE A 182 42.02 15.46 -5.90
CA PHE A 182 42.88 16.09 -4.89
C PHE A 182 43.59 17.34 -5.44
N PHE A 183 43.78 17.44 -6.76
CA PHE A 183 44.33 18.60 -7.48
C PHE A 183 43.41 19.84 -7.47
N GLN A 184 42.12 19.74 -7.26
CA GLN A 184 41.22 20.90 -7.15
C GLN A 184 41.27 21.57 -5.77
N MET A 185 41.83 20.93 -4.77
CA MET A 185 42.05 21.52 -3.44
C MET A 185 43.22 22.49 -3.39
N LEU A 186 44.10 22.49 -4.38
CA LEU A 186 45.30 23.31 -4.44
C LEU A 186 45.16 24.56 -5.33
N SER A 187 43.99 24.83 -5.89
CA SER A 187 43.73 26.03 -6.69
C SER A 187 43.20 27.17 -5.78
N PRO A 188 43.93 28.26 -5.56
CA PRO A 188 43.49 29.37 -4.71
C PRO A 188 42.33 30.21 -5.27
N ARG A 189 41.81 29.86 -6.45
CA ARG A 189 40.71 30.55 -7.13
C ARG A 189 39.72 29.57 -7.69
N GLY A 190 38.80 29.10 -6.85
CA GLY A 190 37.74 28.26 -7.30
C GLY A 190 36.90 27.77 -6.12
N GLY A 191 36.26 28.71 -5.43
CA GLY A 191 35.10 28.37 -4.60
C GLY A 191 34.04 27.78 -5.53
N GLY A 192 34.11 26.46 -5.76
CA GLY A 192 33.04 25.74 -6.43
C GLY A 192 31.79 25.98 -5.63
N ARG A 193 30.97 26.94 -6.06
CA ARG A 193 29.63 27.13 -5.59
C ARG A 193 28.97 25.74 -5.75
N ARG A 194 28.73 25.06 -4.63
CA ARG A 194 27.78 23.91 -4.65
C ARG A 194 26.54 24.46 -5.33
N GLU A 195 26.23 23.98 -6.53
CA GLU A 195 24.93 24.27 -7.12
C GLU A 195 23.87 23.90 -6.08
N ALA A 196 23.04 24.87 -5.71
CA ALA A 196 21.93 24.61 -4.81
C ALA A 196 21.06 23.53 -5.43
N PRO A 197 20.53 22.60 -4.63
CA PRO A 197 19.62 21.58 -5.14
C PRO A 197 18.53 22.23 -5.98
N LYS A 198 18.33 21.78 -7.21
CA LYS A 198 17.28 22.30 -8.09
C LYS A 198 15.96 21.71 -7.64
N PHE A 199 15.12 22.52 -7.01
CA PHE A 199 13.74 22.21 -6.69
C PHE A 199 12.84 22.80 -7.77
N GLU A 200 12.16 21.93 -8.53
CA GLU A 200 11.13 22.33 -9.49
C GLU A 200 9.79 22.32 -8.76
N GLN A 201 9.24 23.51 -8.48
CA GLN A 201 7.94 23.60 -7.83
C GLN A 201 6.85 23.14 -8.77
N VAL A 202 6.03 22.16 -8.34
CA VAL A 202 4.95 21.55 -9.13
C VAL A 202 3.56 21.86 -8.58
N ALA A 203 3.47 22.21 -7.30
CA ALA A 203 2.27 22.70 -6.67
C ALA A 203 2.65 23.58 -5.45
N PRO A 204 1.72 24.33 -4.85
CA PRO A 204 2.00 25.07 -3.62
C PRO A 204 2.55 24.14 -2.52
N GLY A 205 3.79 24.42 -2.06
CA GLY A 205 4.48 23.62 -1.05
C GLY A 205 5.04 22.29 -1.53
N VAL A 206 4.91 21.94 -2.81
CA VAL A 206 5.36 20.66 -3.38
C VAL A 206 6.34 20.90 -4.51
N ALA A 207 7.45 20.20 -4.49
CA ALA A 207 8.47 20.28 -5.52
C ALA A 207 8.90 18.89 -5.99
N LYS A 208 9.45 18.86 -7.19
CA LYS A 208 10.19 17.71 -7.72
C LYS A 208 11.67 17.95 -7.49
N HIS A 209 12.33 16.97 -6.91
CA HIS A 209 13.78 16.97 -6.73
C HIS A 209 14.32 15.61 -7.13
N GLU A 210 15.23 15.61 -8.07
CA GLU A 210 15.71 14.37 -8.68
C GLU A 210 14.54 13.54 -9.22
N GLN A 211 14.36 12.30 -8.73
CA GLN A 211 13.29 11.38 -9.14
C GLN A 211 12.26 11.16 -8.02
N GLU A 212 12.08 12.15 -7.15
CA GLU A 212 11.13 12.07 -6.02
C GLU A 212 10.28 13.35 -5.91
N ILE A 213 9.06 13.19 -5.38
CA ILE A 213 8.26 14.32 -4.91
C ILE A 213 8.68 14.66 -3.48
N VAL A 214 9.00 15.93 -3.27
CA VAL A 214 9.49 16.46 -2.00
C VAL A 214 8.69 17.69 -1.57
N LEU A 215 8.81 18.07 -0.29
CA LEU A 215 8.31 19.38 0.14
C LEU A 215 9.22 20.49 -0.36
N ALA A 216 8.63 21.60 -0.80
CA ALA A 216 9.37 22.79 -1.15
C ALA A 216 10.08 23.36 0.10
N PRO A 217 11.24 24.04 -0.06
CA PRO A 217 11.94 24.67 1.06
C PRO A 217 11.03 25.67 1.80
N GLY A 218 11.07 25.64 3.12
CA GLY A 218 10.31 26.56 3.98
C GLY A 218 8.85 26.19 4.22
N VAL A 219 8.40 25.03 3.74
CA VAL A 219 7.04 24.52 4.02
C VAL A 219 6.93 24.05 5.46
N GLU A 220 5.88 24.49 6.13
CA GLU A 220 5.49 24.04 7.47
C GLU A 220 4.29 23.08 7.38
N PRO A 221 4.50 21.77 7.48
CA PRO A 221 3.42 20.78 7.31
C PRO A 221 2.28 20.97 8.29
N GLU A 222 2.55 21.48 9.49
CA GLU A 222 1.56 21.68 10.55
C GLU A 222 0.55 22.79 10.23
N SER A 223 0.88 23.67 9.30
CA SER A 223 0.00 24.80 8.93
C SER A 223 -0.88 24.49 7.71
N ASP A 224 -0.63 23.38 7.00
CA ASP A 224 -1.22 23.12 5.68
C ASP A 224 -1.96 21.78 5.60
N ARG A 225 -3.29 21.82 5.69
CA ARG A 225 -4.17 20.64 5.59
C ARG A 225 -4.25 20.04 4.19
N TYR A 226 -3.98 20.83 3.13
CA TYR A 226 -4.06 20.38 1.74
C TYR A 226 -2.79 19.69 1.27
N LEU A 227 -1.71 19.86 1.99
CA LEU A 227 -0.39 19.38 1.59
C LEU A 227 -0.38 17.88 1.27
N PRO A 228 -1.02 16.97 2.06
CA PRO A 228 -1.08 15.56 1.71
C PRO A 228 -1.78 15.29 0.37
N LEU A 229 -2.86 16.02 0.06
CA LEU A 229 -3.58 15.87 -1.20
C LEU A 229 -2.77 16.41 -2.39
N ARG A 230 -2.11 17.57 -2.22
CA ARG A 230 -1.26 18.14 -3.28
C ARG A 230 -0.03 17.27 -3.56
N VAL A 231 0.61 16.73 -2.52
CA VAL A 231 1.72 15.78 -2.67
C VAL A 231 1.26 14.52 -3.39
N ALA A 232 0.10 13.97 -3.01
CA ALA A 232 -0.47 12.78 -3.63
C ALA A 232 -0.81 12.99 -5.10
N ALA A 233 -1.50 14.12 -5.42
CA ALA A 233 -1.86 14.46 -6.79
C ALA A 233 -0.59 14.65 -7.66
N ALA A 234 0.42 15.37 -7.16
CA ALA A 234 1.68 15.55 -7.88
C ALA A 234 2.44 14.23 -8.07
N ALA A 235 2.53 13.37 -7.03
CA ALA A 235 3.18 12.07 -7.13
C ALA A 235 2.53 11.16 -8.18
N ALA A 236 1.21 11.23 -8.27
CA ALA A 236 0.44 10.47 -9.26
C ALA A 236 0.61 11.05 -10.68
N GLU A 237 0.54 12.36 -10.84
CA GLU A 237 0.65 13.07 -12.13
C GLU A 237 2.03 12.89 -12.78
N PHE A 238 3.10 13.01 -11.99
CA PHE A 238 4.47 12.85 -12.47
C PHE A 238 4.96 11.40 -12.43
N GLU A 239 4.15 10.47 -11.94
CA GLU A 239 4.51 9.06 -11.73
C GLU A 239 5.79 8.87 -10.89
N LEU A 240 6.08 9.82 -9.98
CA LEU A 240 7.24 9.81 -9.11
C LEU A 240 6.90 9.32 -7.69
N PRO A 241 7.81 8.62 -7.01
CA PRO A 241 7.64 8.25 -5.61
C PRO A 241 7.69 9.50 -4.71
N ILE A 242 6.99 9.42 -3.58
CA ILE A 242 7.09 10.43 -2.54
C ILE A 242 8.32 10.13 -1.67
N SER A 243 9.17 11.13 -1.43
CA SER A 243 10.36 10.90 -0.61
C SER A 243 9.95 10.47 0.80
N PRO A 244 10.69 9.53 1.44
CA PRO A 244 10.38 9.09 2.80
C PRO A 244 10.39 10.21 3.83
N VAL A 245 11.23 11.23 3.65
CA VAL A 245 11.24 12.42 4.52
C VAL A 245 9.94 13.20 4.37
N THR A 246 9.48 13.39 3.13
CA THR A 246 8.18 14.00 2.85
C THR A 246 7.05 13.21 3.49
N LEU A 247 6.99 11.89 3.30
CA LEU A 247 5.98 11.04 3.92
C LEU A 247 5.92 11.20 5.44
N GLN A 248 7.07 11.23 6.13
CA GLN A 248 7.10 11.45 7.57
C GLN A 248 6.58 12.84 7.96
N ASN A 249 6.89 13.87 7.16
CA ASN A 249 6.39 15.21 7.39
C ASN A 249 4.87 15.32 7.17
N LEU A 250 4.28 14.57 6.22
CA LEU A 250 2.84 14.56 6.01
C LEU A 250 2.05 14.07 7.24
N ARG A 251 2.65 13.28 8.13
CA ARG A 251 2.03 12.88 9.41
C ARG A 251 1.71 14.08 10.30
N ARG A 252 2.44 15.17 10.16
CA ARG A 252 2.33 16.39 10.97
C ARG A 252 1.24 17.33 10.45
N CYS A 253 0.72 17.11 9.22
CA CYS A 253 -0.33 17.94 8.66
C CYS A 253 -1.63 17.86 9.47
N PRO A 254 -2.33 18.97 9.72
CA PRO A 254 -3.61 18.97 10.39
C PRO A 254 -4.69 18.43 9.45
N ILE A 255 -5.15 17.21 9.68
CA ILE A 255 -6.35 16.68 9.03
C ILE A 255 -7.51 16.94 9.96
N ARG A 256 -8.32 17.96 9.64
CA ARG A 256 -9.43 18.41 10.48
C ARG A 256 -10.70 17.63 10.14
N ASP A 257 -11.59 17.48 11.13
CA ASP A 257 -12.92 16.89 10.98
C ASP A 257 -13.93 17.83 10.25
N SER A 258 -13.42 18.86 9.57
CA SER A 258 -14.25 19.79 8.81
C SER A 258 -14.61 19.23 7.43
N VAL A 259 -15.78 19.61 6.93
CA VAL A 259 -16.19 19.34 5.54
C VAL A 259 -15.10 19.84 4.57
N TRP A 260 -14.76 19.02 3.60
CA TRP A 260 -13.77 19.38 2.59
C TRP A 260 -14.32 20.49 1.67
N ASP A 261 -13.46 21.37 1.24
CA ASP A 261 -13.76 22.35 0.21
C ASP A 261 -13.53 21.79 -1.20
N ASP A 262 -13.79 22.63 -2.20
CA ASP A 262 -13.68 22.23 -3.62
C ASP A 262 -12.26 21.83 -3.99
N GLU A 263 -11.24 22.53 -3.49
CA GLU A 263 -9.83 22.19 -3.77
C GLU A 263 -9.50 20.79 -3.25
N SER A 264 -9.88 20.46 -2.03
CA SER A 264 -9.66 19.13 -1.45
C SER A 264 -10.33 18.04 -2.26
N ARG A 265 -11.59 18.24 -2.67
CA ARG A 265 -12.32 17.27 -3.49
C ARG A 265 -11.68 17.07 -4.86
N GLN A 266 -11.33 18.16 -5.54
CA GLN A 266 -10.68 18.10 -6.86
C GLN A 266 -9.34 17.36 -6.80
N LEU A 267 -8.48 17.66 -5.83
CA LEU A 267 -7.21 16.97 -5.62
C LEU A 267 -7.41 15.48 -5.35
N PHE A 268 -8.40 15.13 -4.52
CA PHE A 268 -8.71 13.73 -4.21
C PHE A 268 -9.22 12.98 -5.45
N VAL A 269 -10.14 13.57 -6.21
CA VAL A 269 -10.63 12.96 -7.46
C VAL A 269 -9.51 12.82 -8.49
N ARG A 270 -8.60 13.81 -8.63
CA ARG A 270 -7.41 13.69 -9.48
C ARG A 270 -6.53 12.50 -9.07
N LEU A 271 -6.35 12.29 -7.78
CA LEU A 271 -5.62 11.12 -7.28
C LEU A 271 -6.33 9.82 -7.67
N LEU A 272 -7.64 9.71 -7.44
CA LEU A 272 -8.41 8.50 -7.80
C LEU A 272 -8.41 8.23 -9.30
N ALA A 273 -8.42 9.28 -10.12
CA ALA A 273 -8.41 9.19 -11.58
C ALA A 273 -7.03 8.86 -12.18
N SER A 274 -5.97 8.78 -11.37
CA SER A 274 -4.60 8.58 -11.87
C SER A 274 -4.29 7.15 -12.35
N GLY A 275 -5.27 6.25 -12.34
CA GLY A 275 -5.11 4.89 -12.85
C GLY A 275 -4.02 4.12 -12.11
N PRO A 276 -3.00 3.54 -12.81
CA PRO A 276 -1.98 2.73 -12.16
C PRO A 276 -1.14 3.46 -11.11
N ALA A 277 -0.94 4.77 -11.26
CA ALA A 277 -0.18 5.57 -10.31
C ALA A 277 -0.84 5.61 -8.93
N LEU A 278 -2.18 5.52 -8.87
CA LEU A 278 -2.96 5.45 -7.63
C LEU A 278 -2.43 4.38 -6.69
N MET A 279 -2.11 3.19 -7.22
CA MET A 279 -1.70 2.04 -6.41
C MET A 279 -0.47 2.33 -5.56
N ARG A 280 0.57 2.91 -6.17
CA ARG A 280 1.81 3.25 -5.47
C ARG A 280 1.58 4.40 -4.49
N VAL A 281 0.97 5.48 -4.96
CA VAL A 281 0.76 6.68 -4.14
C VAL A 281 -0.11 6.36 -2.93
N TRP A 282 -1.16 5.55 -3.10
CA TRP A 282 -2.00 5.13 -1.98
C TRP A 282 -1.24 4.30 -0.95
N GLU A 283 -0.40 3.35 -1.39
CA GLU A 283 0.44 2.55 -0.47
C GLU A 283 1.43 3.42 0.31
N GLU A 284 2.06 4.40 -0.35
CA GLU A 284 2.97 5.34 0.29
C GLU A 284 2.26 6.20 1.35
N LEU A 285 1.07 6.71 1.04
CA LEU A 285 0.24 7.47 1.98
C LEU A 285 -0.29 6.60 3.13
N ASP A 286 -0.69 5.36 2.83
CA ASP A 286 -1.18 4.42 3.84
C ASP A 286 -0.08 4.01 4.82
N PHE A 287 1.17 3.97 4.38
CA PHE A 287 2.33 3.76 5.24
C PHE A 287 2.43 4.80 6.37
N VAL A 288 1.95 6.03 6.14
CA VAL A 288 1.95 7.14 7.10
C VAL A 288 0.55 7.49 7.62
N ASP A 289 -0.42 6.57 7.49
CA ASP A 289 -1.79 6.63 8.01
C ASP A 289 -2.68 7.74 7.42
N ILE A 290 -2.33 8.33 6.29
CA ILE A 290 -3.10 9.43 5.68
C ILE A 290 -4.51 8.99 5.25
N PRO A 291 -4.73 7.87 4.51
CA PRO A 291 -6.08 7.45 4.12
C PRO A 291 -7.01 7.22 5.30
N GLY A 292 -6.51 6.63 6.40
CA GLY A 292 -7.29 6.43 7.64
C GLY A 292 -7.65 7.73 8.34
N ARG A 293 -6.86 8.78 8.16
CA ARG A 293 -7.16 10.13 8.68
C ARG A 293 -8.17 10.88 7.82
N TRP A 294 -8.17 10.63 6.49
CA TRP A 294 -9.21 11.16 5.60
C TRP A 294 -10.55 10.43 5.80
N MET A 295 -10.49 9.12 6.00
CA MET A 295 -11.64 8.21 6.12
C MET A 295 -11.41 7.25 7.28
N PRO A 296 -11.82 7.59 8.52
CA PRO A 296 -11.66 6.67 9.66
C PRO A 296 -12.32 5.30 9.43
N GLU A 297 -13.38 5.25 8.61
CA GLU A 297 -14.05 4.02 8.21
C GLU A 297 -13.11 3.04 7.47
N TRP A 298 -12.10 3.57 6.75
CA TRP A 298 -11.07 2.80 6.05
C TRP A 298 -10.27 1.86 6.96
N LEU A 299 -10.06 2.27 8.22
CA LEU A 299 -9.35 1.47 9.20
C LEU A 299 -10.03 0.12 9.47
N GLY A 300 -11.35 0.02 9.23
CA GLY A 300 -12.11 -1.20 9.38
C GLY A 300 -11.79 -2.29 8.35
N ILE A 301 -11.24 -1.91 7.19
CA ILE A 301 -10.90 -2.84 6.10
C ILE A 301 -9.39 -2.87 5.80
N ARG A 302 -8.62 -1.98 6.40
CA ARG A 302 -7.18 -1.83 6.16
C ARG A 302 -6.42 -3.10 6.55
N ASN A 303 -5.63 -3.60 5.59
CA ASN A 303 -4.82 -4.82 5.73
C ASN A 303 -5.62 -6.10 6.02
N ARG A 304 -6.97 -6.07 5.97
CA ARG A 304 -7.77 -7.24 6.27
C ARG A 304 -7.78 -8.24 5.12
N PRO A 305 -7.61 -9.54 5.43
CA PRO A 305 -7.77 -10.58 4.43
C PRO A 305 -9.22 -10.63 3.95
N SER A 306 -9.43 -10.97 2.69
CA SER A 306 -10.77 -11.34 2.22
C SER A 306 -11.12 -12.75 2.66
N ALA A 307 -12.34 -12.97 3.13
CA ALA A 307 -12.84 -14.31 3.48
C ALA A 307 -12.99 -15.22 2.25
N SER A 308 -13.09 -14.65 1.05
CA SER A 308 -13.19 -15.40 -0.20
C SER A 308 -11.82 -15.83 -0.71
N ALA A 309 -11.63 -17.10 -0.98
CA ALA A 309 -10.41 -17.66 -1.59
C ALA A 309 -10.13 -17.11 -3.00
N ALA A 310 -11.14 -16.52 -3.65
CA ALA A 310 -11.02 -15.89 -4.96
C ALA A 310 -10.26 -14.56 -4.93
N HIS A 311 -10.24 -13.88 -3.79
CA HIS A 311 -9.55 -12.61 -3.65
C HIS A 311 -8.04 -12.80 -3.45
N ARG A 312 -7.27 -12.18 -4.33
CA ARG A 312 -5.79 -12.18 -4.29
C ARG A 312 -5.24 -11.18 -3.28
N TYR A 313 -6.00 -10.15 -2.93
CA TYR A 313 -5.55 -8.99 -2.17
C TYR A 313 -6.34 -8.83 -0.86
N THR A 314 -5.80 -8.07 0.06
CA THR A 314 -6.54 -7.51 1.21
C THR A 314 -7.68 -6.61 0.71
N ILE A 315 -8.73 -6.45 1.52
CA ILE A 315 -9.96 -5.73 1.13
C ILE A 315 -9.64 -4.29 0.70
N ASP A 316 -8.82 -3.59 1.46
CA ASP A 316 -8.37 -2.23 1.14
C ASP A 316 -7.57 -2.16 -0.17
N ARG A 317 -6.65 -3.09 -0.39
CA ARG A 317 -5.88 -3.15 -1.63
C ARG A 317 -6.76 -3.44 -2.83
N HIS A 318 -7.70 -4.36 -2.69
CA HIS A 318 -8.69 -4.67 -3.71
C HIS A 318 -9.50 -3.42 -4.11
N SER A 319 -10.00 -2.65 -3.14
CA SER A 319 -10.76 -1.42 -3.39
C SER A 319 -9.95 -0.37 -4.20
N VAL A 320 -8.67 -0.22 -3.88
CA VAL A 320 -7.77 0.68 -4.64
C VAL A 320 -7.52 0.14 -6.06
N GLU A 321 -7.35 -1.17 -6.22
CA GLU A 321 -7.18 -1.82 -7.54
C GLU A 321 -8.42 -1.63 -8.42
N VAL A 322 -9.63 -1.84 -7.86
CA VAL A 322 -10.90 -1.60 -8.57
C VAL A 322 -10.98 -0.14 -9.05
N THR A 323 -10.67 0.82 -8.18
CA THR A 323 -10.65 2.25 -8.53
C THR A 323 -9.65 2.55 -9.65
N SER A 324 -8.43 2.00 -9.57
CA SER A 324 -7.42 2.14 -10.62
C SER A 324 -7.87 1.60 -11.98
N ARG A 325 -8.62 0.49 -11.98
CA ARG A 325 -9.18 -0.10 -13.20
C ARG A 325 -10.32 0.74 -13.76
N LEU A 326 -11.21 1.25 -12.91
CA LEU A 326 -12.29 2.16 -13.34
C LEU A 326 -11.75 3.42 -14.01
N ALA A 327 -10.67 4.00 -13.50
CA ALA A 327 -10.01 5.13 -14.12
C ALA A 327 -9.55 4.82 -15.56
N ARG A 328 -9.03 3.63 -15.83
CA ARG A 328 -8.61 3.18 -17.17
C ARG A 328 -9.79 2.91 -18.10
N VAL A 329 -10.84 2.28 -17.61
CA VAL A 329 -12.01 1.93 -18.42
C VAL A 329 -12.70 3.19 -18.93
N SER A 330 -12.84 4.20 -18.09
CA SER A 330 -13.43 5.48 -18.49
C SER A 330 -12.59 6.22 -19.54
N ALA A 331 -11.26 6.21 -19.40
CA ALA A 331 -10.37 6.77 -20.40
C ALA A 331 -10.49 6.05 -21.76
N ALA A 332 -10.69 4.72 -21.77
CA ALA A 332 -10.84 3.93 -22.99
C ALA A 332 -12.22 4.08 -23.66
N ARG A 333 -13.25 4.52 -22.93
CA ARG A 333 -14.64 4.63 -23.42
C ARG A 333 -15.03 6.03 -23.87
N GLY A 334 -14.13 7.00 -23.80
CA GLY A 334 -14.41 8.39 -24.20
C GLY A 334 -15.38 9.09 -23.23
N GLU A 335 -16.16 10.02 -23.76
CA GLU A 335 -17.06 10.91 -23.00
C GLU A 335 -18.35 10.23 -22.50
N ARG A 336 -18.30 8.96 -22.09
CA ARG A 336 -19.51 8.23 -21.64
C ARG A 336 -20.10 8.82 -20.37
N TYR A 337 -19.24 9.31 -19.47
CA TYR A 337 -19.62 9.90 -18.20
C TYR A 337 -19.25 11.37 -18.17
N ASP A 338 -20.14 12.21 -17.67
CA ASP A 338 -19.76 13.56 -17.25
C ASP A 338 -18.89 13.51 -15.98
N ASP A 339 -18.28 14.62 -15.61
CA ASP A 339 -17.36 14.71 -14.47
C ASP A 339 -17.99 14.25 -13.15
N ARG A 340 -19.31 14.47 -12.97
CA ARG A 340 -20.03 14.10 -11.74
C ARG A 340 -20.26 12.60 -11.66
N HIS A 341 -20.72 11.97 -12.75
CA HIS A 341 -20.91 10.52 -12.82
C HIS A 341 -19.56 9.79 -12.72
N TYR A 342 -18.53 10.31 -13.39
CA TYR A 342 -17.19 9.78 -13.30
C TYR A 342 -16.63 9.85 -11.87
N THR A 343 -16.80 10.98 -11.20
CA THR A 343 -16.44 11.15 -9.79
C THR A 343 -17.16 10.14 -8.90
N ALA A 344 -18.47 9.96 -9.08
CA ALA A 344 -19.25 9.00 -8.31
C ALA A 344 -18.79 7.54 -8.56
N LEU A 345 -18.45 7.19 -9.79
CA LEU A 345 -17.96 5.86 -10.16
C LEU A 345 -16.62 5.54 -9.48
N LEU A 346 -15.65 6.47 -9.49
CA LEU A 346 -14.36 6.30 -8.81
C LEU A 346 -14.52 6.17 -7.30
N LEU A 347 -15.37 7.00 -6.70
CA LEU A 347 -15.68 6.94 -5.26
C LEU A 347 -16.38 5.63 -4.89
N ALA A 348 -17.31 5.17 -5.72
CA ALA A 348 -17.96 3.87 -5.52
C ALA A 348 -16.95 2.73 -5.61
N GLY A 349 -16.02 2.76 -6.57
CA GLY A 349 -14.92 1.79 -6.66
C GLY A 349 -14.06 1.73 -5.40
N LEU A 350 -13.74 2.89 -4.81
CA LEU A 350 -12.96 2.95 -3.57
C LEU A 350 -13.73 2.42 -2.35
N LEU A 351 -15.05 2.61 -2.32
CA LEU A 351 -15.88 2.40 -1.14
C LEU A 351 -16.79 1.16 -1.20
N HIS A 352 -16.85 0.42 -2.34
CA HIS A 352 -17.82 -0.67 -2.50
C HIS A 352 -17.73 -1.73 -1.38
N ASP A 353 -16.53 -2.00 -0.91
CA ASP A 353 -16.23 -3.00 0.12
C ASP A 353 -15.94 -2.40 1.51
N VAL A 354 -16.16 -1.10 1.74
CA VAL A 354 -15.86 -0.43 3.03
C VAL A 354 -16.66 -1.01 4.20
N GLY A 355 -17.74 -1.74 3.91
CA GLY A 355 -18.58 -2.43 4.88
C GLY A 355 -18.13 -3.85 5.22
N LYS A 356 -17.13 -4.42 4.55
CA LYS A 356 -16.59 -5.77 4.84
C LYS A 356 -15.81 -5.78 6.16
N ARG A 357 -16.56 -5.87 7.25
CA ARG A 357 -16.04 -5.87 8.63
C ARG A 357 -16.40 -7.18 9.32
N PRO A 358 -15.68 -7.58 10.38
CA PRO A 358 -16.05 -8.75 11.16
C PRO A 358 -17.48 -8.65 11.67
N PHE A 359 -18.16 -9.79 11.67
CA PHE A 359 -19.55 -9.95 12.16
C PHE A 359 -20.62 -9.16 11.38
N VAL A 360 -20.28 -8.55 10.26
CA VAL A 360 -21.25 -7.91 9.35
C VAL A 360 -21.76 -8.92 8.34
N THR A 361 -23.06 -9.21 8.38
CA THR A 361 -23.73 -10.17 7.48
C THR A 361 -24.10 -9.55 6.13
N ASP A 362 -24.53 -8.28 6.11
CA ASP A 362 -24.82 -7.49 4.90
C ASP A 362 -23.79 -6.35 4.77
N HIS A 363 -22.64 -6.70 4.21
CA HIS A 363 -21.56 -5.70 4.03
C HIS A 363 -21.91 -4.61 3.00
N ALA A 364 -22.81 -4.89 2.05
CA ALA A 364 -23.24 -3.91 1.06
C ALA A 364 -24.14 -2.83 1.71
N ALA A 365 -25.07 -3.22 2.59
CA ALA A 365 -25.84 -2.25 3.37
C ALA A 365 -24.97 -1.45 4.33
N GLU A 366 -24.06 -2.10 5.03
CA GLU A 366 -23.12 -1.44 5.94
C GLU A 366 -22.20 -0.48 5.18
N GLY A 367 -21.68 -0.91 4.01
CA GLY A 367 -20.88 -0.08 3.11
C GLY A 367 -21.62 1.16 2.65
N ALA A 368 -22.88 1.01 2.24
CA ALA A 368 -23.71 2.14 1.82
C ALA A 368 -23.92 3.17 2.95
N ARG A 369 -24.06 2.70 4.21
CA ARG A 369 -24.13 3.57 5.39
C ARG A 369 -22.83 4.35 5.62
N HIS A 370 -21.69 3.65 5.54
CA HIS A 370 -20.38 4.29 5.68
C HIS A 370 -20.11 5.26 4.53
N ALA A 371 -20.41 4.89 3.29
CA ALA A 371 -20.27 5.76 2.14
C ALA A 371 -21.05 7.08 2.31
N ALA A 372 -22.30 7.02 2.80
CA ALA A 372 -23.09 8.23 3.07
C ALA A 372 -22.41 9.16 4.09
N VAL A 373 -21.82 8.60 5.16
CA VAL A 373 -21.10 9.38 6.19
C VAL A 373 -19.84 10.02 5.59
N ILE A 374 -19.07 9.24 4.80
CA ILE A 374 -17.85 9.71 4.13
C ILE A 374 -18.18 10.84 3.15
N MET A 375 -19.19 10.66 2.29
CA MET A 375 -19.60 11.67 1.30
C MET A 375 -20.02 12.97 1.98
N LYS A 376 -20.79 12.89 3.07
CA LYS A 376 -21.17 14.06 3.87
C LYS A 376 -19.96 14.78 4.48
N ARG A 377 -19.01 14.03 5.05
CA ARG A 377 -17.76 14.58 5.63
C ARG A 377 -16.91 15.25 4.56
N MET A 378 -16.77 14.62 3.39
CA MET A 378 -16.02 15.18 2.27
C MET A 378 -16.76 16.27 1.52
N GLY A 379 -18.03 16.56 1.86
CA GLY A 379 -18.80 17.66 1.28
C GLY A 379 -19.15 17.49 -0.19
N PHE A 380 -19.25 16.25 -0.68
CA PHE A 380 -19.77 16.01 -2.03
C PHE A 380 -21.26 16.37 -2.11
N ASP A 381 -21.69 16.81 -3.28
CA ASP A 381 -23.09 17.19 -3.50
C ASP A 381 -24.04 15.99 -3.36
N ALA A 382 -25.35 16.30 -3.20
CA ALA A 382 -26.36 15.31 -2.87
C ALA A 382 -26.54 14.22 -3.95
N ASP A 383 -26.36 14.57 -5.23
CA ASP A 383 -26.51 13.60 -6.31
C ASP A 383 -25.33 12.62 -6.33
N ILE A 384 -24.08 13.13 -6.27
CA ILE A 384 -22.89 12.27 -6.16
C ILE A 384 -23.01 11.36 -4.94
N ALA A 385 -23.38 11.90 -3.78
CA ALA A 385 -23.55 11.12 -2.55
C ALA A 385 -24.64 10.03 -2.70
N ARG A 386 -25.74 10.34 -3.38
CA ARG A 386 -26.83 9.39 -3.68
C ARG A 386 -26.33 8.27 -4.62
N TRP A 387 -25.68 8.62 -5.71
CA TRP A 387 -25.17 7.65 -6.68
C TRP A 387 -24.12 6.71 -6.05
N VAL A 388 -23.16 7.25 -5.33
CA VAL A 388 -22.17 6.43 -4.59
C VAL A 388 -22.85 5.46 -3.64
N ARG A 389 -23.83 5.92 -2.85
CA ARG A 389 -24.57 5.07 -1.92
C ARG A 389 -25.32 3.95 -2.62
N ILE A 390 -25.97 4.23 -3.75
CA ILE A 390 -26.69 3.21 -4.55
C ILE A 390 -25.70 2.19 -5.11
N LEU A 391 -24.62 2.64 -5.76
CA LEU A 391 -23.61 1.77 -6.35
C LEU A 391 -22.95 0.87 -5.29
N VAL A 392 -22.63 1.40 -4.11
CA VAL A 392 -22.09 0.61 -2.99
C VAL A 392 -23.10 -0.38 -2.46
N ARG A 393 -24.40 0.01 -2.34
CA ARG A 393 -25.47 -0.87 -1.88
C ARG A 393 -25.69 -2.04 -2.84
N GLU A 394 -25.61 -1.77 -4.13
CA GLU A 394 -26.02 -2.72 -5.18
C GLU A 394 -24.84 -3.36 -5.93
N HIS A 395 -23.60 -3.23 -5.43
CA HIS A 395 -22.40 -3.67 -6.16
C HIS A 395 -22.39 -5.20 -6.46
N LEU A 396 -23.12 -6.00 -5.68
CA LEU A 396 -23.26 -7.44 -5.88
C LEU A 396 -24.45 -7.82 -6.79
N THR A 397 -25.40 -6.91 -7.00
CA THR A 397 -26.70 -7.20 -7.63
C THR A 397 -26.56 -7.80 -9.03
N LEU A 398 -25.66 -7.29 -9.88
CA LEU A 398 -25.48 -7.85 -11.22
C LEU A 398 -24.88 -9.26 -11.19
N SER A 399 -23.92 -9.54 -10.31
CA SER A 399 -23.33 -10.86 -10.15
C SER A 399 -24.34 -11.87 -9.60
N GLU A 400 -25.17 -11.48 -8.63
CA GLU A 400 -26.23 -12.31 -8.08
C GLU A 400 -27.32 -12.60 -9.13
N PHE A 401 -27.70 -11.60 -9.92
CA PHE A 401 -28.71 -11.78 -10.97
C PHE A 401 -28.19 -12.68 -12.09
N ALA A 402 -26.93 -12.50 -12.51
CA ALA A 402 -26.32 -13.31 -13.56
C ALA A 402 -26.22 -14.80 -13.18
N THR A 403 -26.00 -15.10 -11.90
CA THR A 403 -25.83 -16.48 -11.43
C THR A 403 -27.10 -17.15 -10.93
N GLY A 404 -28.09 -16.37 -10.47
CA GLY A 404 -29.26 -16.90 -9.77
C GLY A 404 -30.60 -16.61 -10.44
N LYS A 405 -30.68 -15.80 -11.50
CA LYS A 405 -31.93 -15.37 -12.12
C LYS A 405 -31.93 -15.54 -13.64
N ASN A 406 -33.13 -15.70 -14.22
CA ASN A 406 -33.27 -15.75 -15.68
C ASN A 406 -33.23 -14.29 -16.24
N PRO A 407 -32.24 -13.91 -17.05
CA PRO A 407 -32.11 -12.55 -17.59
C PRO A 407 -33.25 -12.20 -18.58
N ASN A 408 -33.97 -13.20 -19.14
CA ASN A 408 -35.07 -12.98 -20.04
C ASN A 408 -36.42 -12.80 -19.32
N ASP A 409 -36.45 -12.89 -17.98
CA ASP A 409 -37.67 -12.63 -17.20
C ASP A 409 -37.85 -11.10 -17.03
N PRO A 410 -38.95 -10.53 -17.54
CA PRO A 410 -39.23 -9.08 -17.38
C PRO A 410 -39.25 -8.62 -15.92
N ALA A 411 -39.62 -9.48 -14.97
CA ALA A 411 -39.63 -9.16 -13.56
C ALA A 411 -38.23 -8.94 -13.01
N VAL A 412 -37.21 -9.60 -13.56
CA VAL A 412 -35.80 -9.42 -13.22
C VAL A 412 -35.32 -8.05 -13.70
N GLY A 413 -35.66 -7.66 -14.95
CA GLY A 413 -35.36 -6.34 -15.49
C GLY A 413 -36.01 -5.22 -14.68
N GLU A 414 -37.29 -5.37 -14.32
CA GLU A 414 -37.99 -4.41 -13.49
C GLU A 414 -37.40 -4.29 -12.07
N SER A 415 -36.99 -5.40 -11.49
CA SER A 415 -36.30 -5.40 -10.19
C SER A 415 -34.98 -4.65 -10.25
N LEU A 416 -34.16 -4.90 -11.29
CA LEU A 416 -32.90 -4.21 -11.51
C LEU A 416 -33.10 -2.70 -11.74
N ALA A 417 -34.09 -2.34 -12.55
CA ALA A 417 -34.43 -0.92 -12.79
C ALA A 417 -34.77 -0.18 -11.47
N ARG A 418 -35.53 -0.85 -10.58
CA ARG A 418 -35.84 -0.28 -9.26
C ARG A 418 -34.62 -0.10 -8.37
N CYS A 419 -33.68 -1.05 -8.35
CA CYS A 419 -32.43 -0.94 -7.60
C CYS A 419 -31.60 0.28 -8.07
N MET A 420 -31.72 0.62 -9.36
CA MET A 420 -31.01 1.74 -9.98
C MET A 420 -31.83 3.04 -10.04
N ASP A 421 -32.85 3.20 -9.22
CA ASP A 421 -33.76 4.37 -9.28
C ASP A 421 -34.33 4.64 -10.70
N ARG A 422 -34.40 3.62 -11.56
CA ARG A 422 -34.77 3.69 -12.98
C ARG A 422 -33.85 4.60 -13.81
N ASP A 423 -32.63 4.80 -13.37
CA ASP A 423 -31.62 5.61 -14.03
C ASP A 423 -30.68 4.70 -14.87
N PRO A 424 -30.73 4.78 -16.21
CA PRO A 424 -29.86 3.98 -17.09
C PRO A 424 -28.37 4.24 -16.86
N MET A 425 -28.00 5.48 -16.47
CA MET A 425 -26.62 5.83 -16.21
C MET A 425 -26.08 5.11 -14.98
N LEU A 426 -26.88 4.98 -13.91
CA LEU A 426 -26.52 4.19 -12.74
C LEU A 426 -26.33 2.72 -13.07
N LEU A 427 -27.13 2.16 -13.99
CA LEU A 427 -26.94 0.78 -14.43
C LEU A 427 -25.62 0.60 -15.20
N ASP A 428 -25.29 1.53 -16.07
CA ASP A 428 -24.01 1.53 -16.78
C ASP A 428 -22.83 1.64 -15.84
N MET A 429 -22.91 2.50 -14.82
CA MET A 429 -21.90 2.63 -13.78
C MET A 429 -21.77 1.36 -12.93
N LEU A 430 -22.91 0.73 -12.57
CA LEU A 430 -22.91 -0.54 -11.86
C LEU A 430 -22.26 -1.66 -12.67
N TYR A 431 -22.52 -1.71 -13.98
CA TYR A 431 -21.90 -2.67 -14.89
C TYR A 431 -20.36 -2.49 -14.93
N ASP A 432 -19.88 -1.25 -15.06
CA ASP A 432 -18.45 -0.98 -15.08
C ASP A 432 -17.80 -1.30 -13.71
N LEU A 433 -18.47 -0.99 -12.60
CA LEU A 433 -18.03 -1.35 -11.25
C LEU A 433 -17.92 -2.88 -11.10
N THR A 434 -18.96 -3.63 -11.47
CA THR A 434 -18.99 -5.09 -11.39
C THR A 434 -17.87 -5.72 -12.23
N ARG A 435 -17.61 -5.21 -13.43
CA ARG A 435 -16.51 -5.69 -14.27
C ARG A 435 -15.14 -5.39 -13.69
N ALA A 436 -14.96 -4.21 -13.13
CA ALA A 436 -13.69 -3.83 -12.51
C ALA A 436 -13.42 -4.67 -11.26
N ASP A 437 -14.44 -4.92 -10.45
CA ASP A 437 -14.41 -5.79 -9.28
C ASP A 437 -14.05 -7.22 -9.67
N GLY A 438 -14.83 -7.86 -10.54
CA GLY A 438 -14.59 -9.24 -10.99
C GLY A 438 -13.22 -9.44 -11.64
N SER A 439 -12.74 -8.48 -12.42
CA SER A 439 -11.42 -8.56 -13.06
C SER A 439 -10.24 -8.36 -12.13
N SER A 440 -10.45 -7.85 -10.91
CA SER A 440 -9.43 -7.72 -9.87
C SER A 440 -9.24 -9.02 -9.07
N LEU A 441 -10.17 -9.95 -9.17
CA LEU A 441 -10.04 -11.32 -8.68
C LEU A 441 -9.00 -12.04 -9.56
N GLY A 442 -8.29 -13.06 -9.04
CA GLY A 442 -7.24 -13.75 -9.78
C GLY A 442 -7.72 -14.34 -11.12
N ALA A 443 -6.81 -14.74 -12.00
CA ALA A 443 -7.05 -15.18 -13.39
C ALA A 443 -8.08 -16.33 -13.59
N THR A 444 -8.60 -16.92 -12.52
CA THR A 444 -9.60 -18.01 -12.53
C THR A 444 -11.02 -17.51 -12.25
N ALA A 445 -11.24 -16.26 -11.91
CA ALA A 445 -12.54 -15.74 -11.49
C ALA A 445 -13.16 -14.73 -12.47
N GLY A 446 -12.48 -14.42 -13.56
CA GLY A 446 -12.89 -13.40 -14.54
C GLY A 446 -13.19 -13.93 -15.95
N GLU A 447 -13.30 -15.27 -16.15
CA GLU A 447 -13.73 -15.91 -17.41
C GLU A 447 -15.23 -16.25 -17.37
#